data_90f337c3ef04c62247a8e2028640dada
#
_entry.id   90f337c3ef04c62247a8e2028640dada
#
_cell.length_a   1.000
_cell.length_b   1.000
_cell.length_c   1.000
_cell.angle_alpha   90.00
_cell.angle_beta   90.00
_cell.angle_gamma   90.00
#
_symmetry.space_group_name_H-M   'P 1'
#
loop_
_entity.id
_entity.type
_entity.pdbx_description
1 polymer ?
#
loop_
_entity_poly.entity_id
_entity_poly.type
_entity_poly.pdbx_seq_one_letter_code
_entity_poly.pdbx_strand_id
1 'polypeptide(L)'
;EILESPVLVCRMALYRLYWPKGLTEGWKEEYWNYIKKHPEEAAKGLAERGEREILSWLVQKKETDVRMIEQMIQAAAGLGDAQVSAILMDARHKKLGAQAGDKPKSQARTFEL
;
A
#
# COMPACT_ATOMS: atom_id res chain seq x y z
N GLU A 1 6.12 0.59 27.62
CA GLU A 1 5.93 0.50 27.08
C GLU A 1 4.90 0.20 26.55
N ILE A 2 4.28 0.52 26.58
CA ILE A 2 3.41 0.09 26.12
C ILE A 2 3.40 -0.15 24.97
N LEU A 3 3.11 -0.86 24.61
CA LEU A 3 3.38 -1.30 23.47
C LEU A 3 2.25 -1.28 22.62
N GLU A 4 2.19 -0.42 21.67
CA GLU A 4 1.17 -0.39 20.70
C GLU A 4 1.42 -1.47 19.72
N SER A 5 0.37 -2.14 19.24
CA SER A 5 0.56 -3.11 18.20
C SER A 5 0.93 -2.41 16.91
N PRO A 6 1.80 -3.04 16.09
CA PRO A 6 2.16 -2.42 14.80
C PRO A 6 0.95 -2.15 13.92
N VAL A 7 -0.09 -2.97 14.01
CA VAL A 7 -1.30 -2.73 13.23
C VAL A 7 -1.94 -1.40 13.61
N LEU A 8 -2.04 -1.14 14.90
CA LEU A 8 -2.64 0.10 15.39
C LEU A 8 -1.79 1.31 15.01
N VAL A 9 -0.47 1.20 15.18
CA VAL A 9 0.43 2.29 14.85
C VAL A 9 0.37 2.60 13.37
N CYS A 10 0.35 1.57 12.51
CA CYS A 10 0.23 1.79 11.08
C CYS A 10 -1.07 2.49 10.73
N ARG A 11 -2.17 2.09 11.37
CA ARG A 11 -3.46 2.72 11.06
C ARG A 11 -3.43 4.19 11.45
N MET A 12 -2.88 4.51 12.62
CA MET A 12 -2.76 5.89 13.02
C MET A 12 -1.89 6.70 12.05
N ALA A 13 -0.76 6.12 11.67
CA ALA A 13 0.14 6.81 10.75
C ALA A 13 -0.54 7.07 9.41
N LEU A 14 -1.29 6.08 8.92
CA LEU A 14 -1.99 6.23 7.66
C LEU A 14 -3.07 7.29 7.73
N TYR A 15 -3.80 7.37 8.84
CA TYR A 15 -4.78 8.43 9.01
C TYR A 15 -4.11 9.80 8.99
N ARG A 16 -2.95 9.94 9.65
CA ARG A 16 -2.26 11.22 9.67
C ARG A 16 -1.72 11.58 8.29
N LEU A 17 -1.28 10.59 7.54
CA LEU A 17 -0.79 10.85 6.18
C LEU A 17 -1.92 11.16 5.21
N TYR A 18 -3.06 10.50 5.39
CA TYR A 18 -4.21 10.73 4.52
C TYR A 18 -4.86 12.08 4.79
N TRP A 19 -4.89 12.50 6.06
CA TRP A 19 -5.38 13.83 6.46
C TRP A 19 -4.22 14.56 7.15
N PRO A 20 -3.31 15.15 6.36
CA PRO A 20 -2.04 15.64 6.91
C PRO A 20 -2.11 17.04 7.52
N LYS A 21 -3.25 17.45 8.00
CA LYS A 21 -3.40 18.78 8.57
C LYS A 21 -2.44 18.96 9.74
N GLY A 22 -1.61 19.99 9.66
CA GLY A 22 -0.65 20.29 10.71
C GLY A 22 0.55 19.36 10.76
N LEU A 23 0.69 18.47 9.78
CA LEU A 23 1.77 17.50 9.79
C LEU A 23 3.00 18.08 9.08
N THR A 24 4.15 18.07 9.76
CA THR A 24 5.39 18.56 9.18
C THR A 24 5.99 17.51 8.25
N GLU A 25 6.92 17.96 7.40
CA GLU A 25 7.58 17.03 6.49
C GLU A 25 8.38 15.98 7.25
N GLY A 26 8.99 16.37 8.36
CA GLY A 26 9.74 15.41 9.17
C GLY A 26 8.84 14.30 9.70
N TRP A 27 7.66 14.65 10.19
CA TRP A 27 6.74 13.66 10.68
C TRP A 27 6.17 12.80 9.56
N LYS A 28 5.94 13.38 8.38
CA LYS A 28 5.51 12.58 7.23
C LYS A 28 6.53 11.51 6.89
N GLU A 29 7.80 11.90 6.92
CA GLU A 29 8.87 10.95 6.61
C GLU A 29 8.91 9.83 7.64
N GLU A 30 8.77 10.17 8.92
CA GLU A 30 8.77 9.16 9.97
C GLU A 30 7.61 8.18 9.80
N TYR A 31 6.43 8.68 9.50
CA TYR A 31 5.27 7.81 9.31
C TYR A 31 5.45 6.91 8.09
N TRP A 32 5.97 7.45 6.98
CA TRP A 32 6.21 6.64 5.81
C TRP A 32 7.26 5.57 6.07
N ASN A 33 8.31 5.91 6.81
CA ASN A 33 9.34 4.94 7.14
C ASN A 33 8.77 3.79 7.96
N TYR A 34 7.90 4.11 8.89
CA TYR A 34 7.28 3.07 9.69
C TYR A 34 6.41 2.14 8.83
N ILE A 35 5.62 2.73 7.94
CA ILE A 35 4.74 1.94 7.08
C ILE A 35 5.56 1.06 6.13
N LYS A 36 6.66 1.58 5.62
CA LYS A 36 7.51 0.80 4.73
C LYS A 36 8.08 -0.43 5.43
N LYS A 37 8.29 -0.33 6.73
CA LYS A 37 8.80 -1.45 7.50
C LYS A 37 7.71 -2.42 7.93
N HIS A 38 6.44 -1.99 7.87
CA HIS A 38 5.33 -2.80 8.36
C HIS A 38 4.18 -2.85 7.37
N PRO A 39 4.45 -3.25 6.10
CA PRO A 39 3.37 -3.21 5.09
C PRO A 39 2.25 -4.19 5.39
N GLU A 40 2.56 -5.35 5.97
CA GLU A 40 1.52 -6.32 6.29
C GLU A 40 0.58 -5.76 7.36
N GLU A 41 1.16 -5.12 8.35
CA GLU A 41 0.35 -4.55 9.43
C GLU A 41 -0.48 -3.37 8.92
N ALA A 42 0.05 -2.61 7.97
CA ALA A 42 -0.71 -1.52 7.37
C ALA A 42 -1.95 -2.07 6.64
N ALA A 43 -1.77 -3.14 5.88
CA ALA A 43 -2.90 -3.74 5.17
C ALA A 43 -3.92 -4.29 6.16
N LYS A 44 -3.46 -4.96 7.22
CA LYS A 44 -4.37 -5.50 8.21
C LYS A 44 -5.17 -4.40 8.89
N GLY A 45 -4.49 -3.31 9.26
CA GLY A 45 -5.17 -2.22 9.95
C GLY A 45 -6.26 -1.61 9.12
N LEU A 46 -5.99 -1.40 7.84
CA LEU A 46 -6.99 -0.82 6.96
C LEU A 46 -8.13 -1.80 6.67
N ALA A 47 -7.79 -3.08 6.48
CA ALA A 47 -8.80 -4.08 6.18
C ALA A 47 -9.76 -4.28 7.36
N GLU A 48 -9.21 -4.29 8.58
CA GLU A 48 -10.05 -4.50 9.77
C GLU A 48 -11.10 -3.43 9.93
N ARG A 49 -10.80 -2.22 9.47
CA ARG A 49 -11.74 -1.11 9.59
C ARG A 49 -12.51 -0.85 8.30
N GLY A 50 -12.27 -1.64 7.27
CA GLY A 50 -12.95 -1.43 6.00
C GLY A 50 -12.52 -0.16 5.29
N GLU A 51 -11.32 0.31 5.54
CA GLU A 51 -10.84 1.58 4.98
C GLU A 51 -10.28 1.36 3.59
N ARG A 52 -11.14 1.02 2.65
CA ARG A 52 -10.71 0.70 1.30
C ARG A 52 -10.25 1.92 0.54
N GLU A 53 -10.83 3.06 0.85
CA GLU A 53 -10.45 4.30 0.20
C GLU A 53 -9.02 4.68 0.55
N ILE A 54 -8.66 4.56 1.84
CA ILE A 54 -7.31 4.87 2.26
C ILE A 54 -6.34 3.86 1.68
N LEU A 55 -6.72 2.59 1.63
CA LEU A 55 -5.88 1.57 1.04
C LEU A 55 -5.62 1.86 -0.43
N SER A 56 -6.65 2.22 -1.17
CA SER A 56 -6.51 2.55 -2.58
C SER A 56 -5.58 3.74 -2.77
N TRP A 57 -5.71 4.74 -1.91
CA TRP A 57 -4.82 5.89 -1.94
C TRP A 57 -3.38 5.48 -1.65
N LEU A 58 -3.19 4.63 -0.63
CA LEU A 58 -1.85 4.22 -0.21
C LEU A 58 -1.11 3.50 -1.33
N VAL A 59 -1.78 2.56 -1.99
CA VAL A 59 -1.09 1.75 -3.01
C VAL A 59 -0.77 2.53 -4.27
N GLN A 60 -1.35 3.72 -4.43
CA GLN A 60 -1.03 4.56 -5.58
C GLN A 60 0.14 5.48 -5.31
N LYS A 61 0.57 5.60 -4.07
CA LYS A 61 1.68 6.47 -3.72
C LYS A 61 3.00 5.89 -4.21
N LYS A 62 3.90 6.77 -4.63
CA LYS A 62 5.20 6.32 -5.10
C LYS A 62 6.02 5.67 -3.98
N GLU A 63 5.72 6.02 -2.74
CA GLU A 63 6.42 5.44 -1.60
C GLU A 63 6.08 3.97 -1.40
N THR A 64 4.97 3.52 -1.97
CA THR A 64 4.54 2.13 -1.85
C THR A 64 5.01 1.35 -3.07
N ASP A 65 6.07 0.56 -2.91
CA ASP A 65 6.63 -0.17 -4.04
C ASP A 65 6.00 -1.56 -4.16
N VAL A 66 6.40 -2.27 -5.21
CA VAL A 66 5.81 -3.57 -5.50
C VAL A 66 6.05 -4.56 -4.36
N ARG A 67 7.24 -4.50 -3.75
CA ARG A 67 7.57 -5.41 -2.66
C ARG A 67 6.62 -5.23 -1.49
N MET A 68 6.33 -3.97 -1.15
CA MET A 68 5.37 -3.69 -0.08
C MET A 68 3.99 -4.23 -0.44
N ILE A 69 3.57 -4.02 -1.67
CA ILE A 69 2.25 -4.49 -2.09
C ILE A 69 2.17 -6.00 -2.04
N GLU A 70 3.24 -6.70 -2.42
CA GLU A 70 3.24 -8.17 -2.34
C GLU A 70 3.10 -8.65 -0.91
N GLN A 71 3.75 -7.98 0.03
CA GLN A 71 3.59 -8.33 1.43
C GLN A 71 2.16 -8.05 1.92
N MET A 72 1.59 -6.95 1.45
CA MET A 72 0.20 -6.64 1.78
C MET A 72 -0.76 -7.70 1.23
N ILE A 73 -0.49 -8.19 0.02
CA ILE A 73 -1.32 -9.23 -0.56
C ILE A 73 -1.31 -10.49 0.29
N GLN A 74 -0.14 -10.85 0.80
CA GLN A 74 -0.06 -12.02 1.66
C GLN A 74 -0.87 -11.83 2.93
N ALA A 75 -0.80 -10.64 3.51
CA ALA A 75 -1.59 -10.35 4.71
C ALA A 75 -3.09 -10.42 4.41
N ALA A 76 -3.49 -9.86 3.26
CA ALA A 76 -4.90 -9.85 2.89
C ALA A 76 -5.41 -11.25 2.62
N ALA A 77 -4.58 -12.11 2.05
CA ALA A 77 -4.97 -13.50 1.82
C ALA A 77 -5.32 -14.19 3.13
N GLY A 78 -4.56 -13.90 4.18
CA GLY A 78 -4.84 -14.47 5.48
C GLY A 78 -6.13 -13.94 6.10
N LEU A 79 -6.54 -12.75 5.70
CA LEU A 79 -7.78 -12.16 6.22
C LEU A 79 -9.01 -12.60 5.44
N GLY A 80 -8.82 -13.09 4.22
CA GLY A 80 -9.95 -13.53 3.41
C GLY A 80 -10.80 -12.40 2.87
N ASP A 81 -10.24 -11.20 2.76
CA ASP A 81 -10.98 -10.03 2.28
C ASP A 81 -10.76 -9.89 0.77
N ALA A 82 -11.74 -10.30 -0.01
CA ALA A 82 -11.62 -10.31 -1.45
C ALA A 82 -11.48 -8.91 -2.03
N GLN A 83 -12.14 -7.92 -1.43
CA GLN A 83 -12.07 -6.57 -1.96
C GLN A 83 -10.69 -5.96 -1.73
N VAL A 84 -10.13 -6.19 -0.56
CA VAL A 84 -8.79 -5.71 -0.27
C VAL A 84 -7.79 -6.40 -1.20
N SER A 85 -7.93 -7.70 -1.39
CA SER A 85 -7.06 -8.43 -2.29
C SER A 85 -7.14 -7.89 -3.71
N ALA A 86 -8.35 -7.57 -4.17
CA ALA A 86 -8.53 -7.05 -5.53
C ALA A 86 -7.83 -5.70 -5.68
N ILE A 87 -7.95 -4.82 -4.69
CA ILE A 87 -7.29 -3.52 -4.75
C ILE A 87 -5.78 -3.69 -4.83
N LEU A 88 -5.25 -4.59 -4.01
CA LEU A 88 -3.81 -4.80 -3.96
C LEU A 88 -3.29 -5.43 -5.24
N MET A 89 -3.99 -6.40 -5.78
CA MET A 89 -3.56 -7.05 -7.01
C MET A 89 -3.61 -6.11 -8.19
N ASP A 90 -4.64 -5.28 -8.26
CA ASP A 90 -4.74 -4.29 -9.30
C ASP A 90 -3.59 -3.29 -9.21
N ALA A 91 -3.26 -2.86 -8.00
CA ALA A 91 -2.16 -1.93 -7.80
C ALA A 91 -0.83 -2.55 -8.19
N ARG A 92 -0.63 -3.83 -7.83
CA ARG A 92 0.60 -4.51 -8.20
C ARG A 92 0.74 -4.58 -9.72
N HIS A 93 -0.36 -4.94 -10.38
CA HIS A 93 -0.36 -5.04 -11.83
C HIS A 93 -0.01 -3.70 -12.48
N LYS A 94 -0.61 -2.63 -11.98
CA LYS A 94 -0.34 -1.31 -12.54
C LYS A 94 1.10 -0.88 -12.33
N LYS A 95 1.65 -1.15 -11.15
CA LYS A 95 3.03 -0.75 -10.88
C LYS A 95 4.02 -1.59 -11.68
N LEU A 96 3.75 -2.86 -11.85
CA LEU A 96 4.60 -3.69 -12.68
C LEU A 96 4.52 -3.25 -14.14
N GLY A 97 3.33 -2.89 -14.59
CA GLY A 97 3.14 -2.39 -15.94
C GLY A 97 3.87 -1.09 -16.15
N ALA A 98 3.85 -0.19 -15.15
CA ALA A 98 4.56 1.07 -15.26
C ALA A 98 6.06 0.86 -15.34
N GLN A 99 6.58 -0.09 -14.56
CA GLN A 99 8.00 -0.38 -14.63
C GLN A 99 8.39 -0.98 -15.98
N ALA A 100 7.56 -1.88 -16.47
CA ALA A 100 7.79 -2.49 -17.78
C ALA A 100 7.51 -1.49 -18.88
N GLY A 101 6.60 -0.57 -18.62
CA GLY A 101 6.19 0.40 -19.62
C GLY A 101 7.25 1.38 -20.02
N ASP A 102 8.31 1.44 -19.27
CA ASP A 102 9.44 2.21 -19.71
C ASP A 102 9.99 1.68 -21.01
N LYS A 103 9.69 0.42 -21.34
CA LYS A 103 10.04 -0.11 -22.61
C LYS A 103 9.05 0.34 -23.62
N PRO A 104 9.47 0.61 -24.76
CA PRO A 104 8.55 0.97 -25.80
C PRO A 104 7.62 -0.14 -26.12
N LYS A 105 6.80 -0.47 -26.38
CA LYS A 105 6.02 -1.40 -26.39
C LYS A 105 5.68 -2.20 -27.08
N SER A 106 5.84 -2.27 -26.86
CA SER A 106 5.62 -3.07 -27.05
C SER A 106 5.09 -3.74 -27.26
N GLN A 107 4.86 -3.62 -27.20
CA GLN A 107 4.45 -4.27 -27.10
C GLN A 107 4.00 -4.88 -27.32
N ALA A 108 3.87 -4.76 -27.50
CA ALA A 108 3.42 -5.37 -27.47
C ALA A 108 2.94 -5.86 -27.80
N ARG A 109 2.68 -5.62 -28.02
CA ARG A 109 2.28 -6.10 -28.01
C ARG A 109 2.10 -6.75 -28.46
N THR A 110 2.17 -6.65 -28.46
CA THR A 110 2.07 -7.26 -28.49
C THR A 110 1.90 -7.84 -28.77
N PHE A 111 1.61 -7.77 -29.01
CA PHE A 111 1.43 -8.30 -29.05
C PHE A 111 1.28 -8.70 -29.76
N GLU A 112 1.11 -8.45 -29.83
CA GLU A 112 0.95 -8.80 -30.22
C GLU A 112 0.86 -9.29 -30.70
N LEU A 113 0.56 -9.05 -31.01
CA LEU A 113 0.40 -9.55 -31.24
C LEU A 113 0.36 -9.90 -31.42
#